data_84e23831c86e77cb2b52ba1fac8ecd52
#
_entry.id   84e23831c86e77cb2b52ba1fac8ecd52
#
_cell.length_a   1.000
_cell.length_b   1.000
_cell.length_c   1.000
_cell.angle_alpha   90.00
_cell.angle_beta   90.00
_cell.angle_gamma   90.00
#
_symmetry.space_group_name_H-M   'P 1'
#
loop_
_entity.id
_entity.type
_entity.pdbx_description
1 polymer ?
#
loop_
_entity_poly.entity_id
_entity_poly.type
_entity_poly.pdbx_seq_one_letter_code
_entity_poly.pdbx_strand_id
1 'polypeptide(L)'
;MEHIIPKQHLTNLNMKKTLSAAVAMLLCICGFAQETKNQAELDLPEVYRDQNVVFWKLDKNTWIGSGNRVSSETLYLIEGKDKAVLIDAGTHIPDLDKIVAGITKKPVSLLLTHGHGDHAGAAGCFDELWMNKADEGMLRNYKGTIHHIENGQRFDLGERILEAFYTPGHTNGSVTFLEVGTDKGYSGDAYGSTNLLVNTDLATLINTCTESLKYYQENGYKNFYPGHYWGDNLETIGRIEEILQISKEVLAGTLEGKDTGSKRGLNRIVTLDNGFRFNYSDRTIAQQRFNYAYKAVAAEDFDENIFNLVGKDFTVITAGENPNSMVASWGGVGIMFNKPVTWNFLRANRYTLEKIRETGTYTMCYFPDQYKGEIMQFGTKSGRNTDKMAQTKLTPMATPDGYPAYQEAKIIIECKLIAASTVSKDEFYTEESKTFLQEGYDDAKDWHKLVYGEITNIYIKK
;
A
#
# COMPACT_ATOMS: atom_id res chain seq x y z
N MET A 1 -60.15 -51.55 37.79
CA MET A 1 -59.14 -50.90 38.67
C MET A 1 -58.16 -50.40 37.67
N GLU A 2 -58.12 -49.24 37.61
CA GLU A 2 -57.53 -48.04 38.00
C GLU A 2 -57.61 -46.94 36.97
N HIS A 3 -57.86 -45.79 37.46
CA HIS A 3 -58.30 -44.58 36.78
C HIS A 3 -57.17 -43.83 36.03
N ILE A 4 -57.59 -43.27 34.92
CA ILE A 4 -56.80 -42.34 34.12
C ILE A 4 -57.41 -40.95 34.28
N ILE A 5 -56.58 -40.00 34.70
CA ILE A 5 -56.86 -38.57 34.73
C ILE A 5 -56.30 -37.88 33.50
N PRO A 6 -57.03 -37.05 32.78
CA PRO A 6 -56.54 -36.39 31.58
C PRO A 6 -55.85 -35.05 31.88
N LYS A 7 -54.90 -34.74 31.06
CA LYS A 7 -54.02 -33.61 31.07
C LYS A 7 -54.64 -32.29 30.64
N GLN A 8 -54.39 -31.28 31.44
CA GLN A 8 -54.42 -29.88 31.03
C GLN A 8 -52.94 -29.39 30.83
N HIS A 9 -52.46 -29.46 29.63
CA HIS A 9 -51.14 -28.84 29.26
C HIS A 9 -51.06 -28.47 27.81
N LEU A 10 -51.95 -27.60 27.31
CA LEU A 10 -51.90 -27.17 25.90
C LEU A 10 -52.24 -25.68 25.63
N THR A 11 -52.41 -24.85 26.66
CA THR A 11 -52.79 -23.44 26.48
C THR A 11 -51.66 -22.43 26.76
N ASN A 12 -50.54 -22.85 27.40
CA ASN A 12 -49.47 -21.91 27.72
C ASN A 12 -48.34 -21.78 26.69
N LEU A 13 -48.32 -22.62 25.64
CA LEU A 13 -47.26 -22.58 24.64
C LEU A 13 -47.55 -21.60 23.49
N ASN A 14 -48.84 -21.36 23.20
CA ASN A 14 -49.25 -20.45 22.12
C ASN A 14 -49.22 -18.96 22.54
N MET A 15 -49.45 -18.66 23.81
CA MET A 15 -49.37 -17.28 24.32
C MET A 15 -47.96 -16.72 24.40
N LYS A 16 -46.94 -17.57 24.68
CA LYS A 16 -45.53 -17.12 24.68
C LYS A 16 -44.97 -16.93 23.29
N LYS A 17 -45.43 -17.68 22.29
CA LYS A 17 -45.02 -17.49 20.89
C LYS A 17 -45.67 -16.26 20.24
N THR A 18 -46.90 -15.93 20.57
CA THR A 18 -47.58 -14.73 20.06
C THR A 18 -47.03 -13.45 20.74
N LEU A 19 -46.66 -13.49 22.01
CA LEU A 19 -46.05 -12.34 22.68
C LEU A 19 -44.62 -12.10 22.17
N SER A 20 -43.86 -13.16 21.88
CA SER A 20 -42.53 -13.05 21.31
C SER A 20 -42.53 -12.50 19.87
N ALA A 21 -43.52 -12.88 19.07
CA ALA A 21 -43.68 -12.35 17.71
C ALA A 21 -44.14 -10.88 17.71
N ALA A 22 -45.03 -10.50 18.63
CA ALA A 22 -45.48 -9.11 18.77
C ALA A 22 -44.35 -8.19 19.32
N VAL A 23 -43.53 -8.67 20.25
CA VAL A 23 -42.39 -7.92 20.74
C VAL A 23 -41.24 -7.84 19.69
N ALA A 24 -41.03 -8.90 18.91
CA ALA A 24 -40.12 -8.88 17.77
C ALA A 24 -40.62 -7.96 16.63
N MET A 25 -41.94 -7.90 16.40
CA MET A 25 -42.52 -6.99 15.40
C MET A 25 -42.56 -5.53 15.89
N LEU A 26 -42.74 -5.27 17.18
CA LEU A 26 -42.56 -3.92 17.75
C LEU A 26 -41.09 -3.47 17.75
N LEU A 27 -40.14 -4.38 17.96
CA LEU A 27 -38.69 -4.06 17.88
C LEU A 27 -38.26 -3.84 16.41
N CYS A 28 -38.91 -4.49 15.43
CA CYS A 28 -38.67 -4.17 14.00
C CYS A 28 -39.34 -2.86 13.56
N ILE A 29 -40.43 -2.40 14.22
CA ILE A 29 -41.05 -1.11 13.88
C ILE A 29 -40.35 0.06 14.60
N CYS A 30 -39.70 -0.17 15.73
CA CYS A 30 -38.86 0.85 16.40
C CYS A 30 -37.42 0.88 15.87
N GLY A 31 -37.04 0.01 14.95
CA GLY A 31 -35.76 -0.01 14.26
C GLY A 31 -35.71 0.88 13.00
N PHE A 32 -36.77 1.54 12.64
CA PHE A 32 -36.83 2.55 11.59
C PHE A 32 -36.97 3.92 12.23
N ALA A 33 -35.85 4.56 12.38
CA ALA A 33 -35.55 5.98 12.46
C ALA A 33 -34.59 6.31 13.61
N GLN A 34 -33.44 5.68 13.63
CA GLN A 34 -32.28 6.47 13.93
C GLN A 34 -31.75 6.85 12.54
N GLU A 35 -32.31 7.91 11.97
CA GLU A 35 -31.58 8.71 10.98
C GLU A 35 -30.29 9.10 11.70
N THR A 36 -29.21 8.35 11.44
CA THR A 36 -27.88 8.81 11.75
C THR A 36 -27.74 10.08 10.93
N LYS A 37 -27.76 11.24 11.60
CA LYS A 37 -27.40 12.50 10.96
C LYS A 37 -25.97 12.35 10.48
N ASN A 38 -25.81 12.05 9.19
CA ASN A 38 -24.52 12.00 8.54
C ASN A 38 -23.99 13.42 8.22
N GLN A 39 -24.76 14.42 8.52
CA GLN A 39 -24.47 15.83 8.27
C GLN A 39 -23.80 16.44 9.50
N ALA A 40 -22.75 17.21 9.30
CA ALA A 40 -22.14 18.00 10.35
C ALA A 40 -23.13 19.07 10.86
N GLU A 41 -23.01 19.44 12.13
CA GLU A 41 -23.67 20.61 12.71
C GLU A 41 -22.55 21.52 13.24
N LEU A 42 -22.31 22.62 12.53
CA LEU A 42 -21.24 23.58 12.86
C LEU A 42 -21.83 24.76 13.64
N ASP A 43 -21.10 25.23 14.65
CA ASP A 43 -21.42 26.48 15.36
C ASP A 43 -20.98 27.70 14.53
N LEU A 44 -21.59 27.82 13.34
CA LEU A 44 -21.33 28.89 12.36
C LEU A 44 -22.65 29.43 11.82
N PRO A 45 -22.70 30.69 11.31
CA PRO A 45 -23.89 31.25 10.69
C PRO A 45 -24.33 30.41 9.46
N GLU A 46 -25.52 29.80 9.54
CA GLU A 46 -26.13 29.08 8.45
C GLU A 46 -26.62 30.04 7.37
N VAL A 47 -26.33 29.72 6.09
CA VAL A 47 -26.74 30.55 4.94
C VAL A 47 -27.70 29.82 4.01
N TYR A 48 -27.67 28.47 4.02
CA TYR A 48 -28.56 27.64 3.25
C TYR A 48 -28.74 26.27 3.91
N ARG A 49 -29.96 25.73 3.85
CA ARG A 49 -30.24 24.33 4.26
C ARG A 49 -31.40 23.76 3.46
N ASP A 50 -31.22 22.53 2.99
CA ASP A 50 -32.28 21.65 2.54
C ASP A 50 -32.07 20.21 3.07
N GLN A 51 -32.78 19.25 2.49
CA GLN A 51 -32.67 17.85 2.90
C GLN A 51 -31.37 17.17 2.45
N ASN A 52 -30.57 17.78 1.56
CA ASN A 52 -29.40 17.17 0.95
C ASN A 52 -28.09 17.84 1.39
N VAL A 53 -28.10 19.15 1.67
CA VAL A 53 -26.90 19.91 2.02
C VAL A 53 -27.25 21.08 2.95
N VAL A 54 -26.30 21.44 3.78
CA VAL A 54 -26.32 22.70 4.54
C VAL A 54 -25.03 23.46 4.23
N PHE A 55 -25.14 24.79 4.11
CA PHE A 55 -23.98 25.69 3.99
C PHE A 55 -23.92 26.66 5.16
N TRP A 56 -22.76 26.76 5.77
CA TRP A 56 -22.43 27.74 6.79
C TRP A 56 -21.38 28.73 6.29
N LYS A 57 -21.39 29.91 6.82
CA LYS A 57 -20.39 30.93 6.54
C LYS A 57 -19.21 30.77 7.48
N LEU A 58 -18.05 30.38 6.96
CA LEU A 58 -16.82 30.23 7.74
C LEU A 58 -16.16 31.59 8.01
N ASP A 59 -16.05 32.43 6.97
CA ASP A 59 -15.51 33.80 7.06
C ASP A 59 -16.22 34.71 6.04
N LYS A 60 -15.66 35.89 5.77
CA LYS A 60 -16.29 36.88 4.88
C LYS A 60 -16.62 36.29 3.50
N ASN A 61 -15.74 35.50 2.94
CA ASN A 61 -15.77 35.02 1.56
C ASN A 61 -15.50 33.51 1.43
N THR A 62 -15.74 32.73 2.49
CA THR A 62 -15.62 31.25 2.49
C THR A 62 -16.82 30.62 3.17
N TRP A 63 -17.38 29.60 2.56
CA TRP A 63 -18.48 28.81 3.10
C TRP A 63 -18.12 27.32 3.12
N ILE A 64 -18.61 26.64 4.13
CA ILE A 64 -18.50 25.20 4.29
C ILE A 64 -19.87 24.59 3.99
N GLY A 65 -19.94 23.70 3.02
CA GLY A 65 -21.09 22.86 2.76
C GLY A 65 -20.91 21.49 3.39
N SER A 66 -21.95 20.89 3.97
CA SER A 66 -21.93 19.51 4.41
C SER A 66 -23.10 18.75 3.80
N GLY A 67 -22.78 17.67 3.07
CA GLY A 67 -23.75 16.71 2.60
C GLY A 67 -24.29 15.82 3.72
N ASN A 68 -25.29 15.01 3.45
CA ASN A 68 -25.95 14.16 4.47
C ASN A 68 -25.99 12.68 4.09
N ARG A 69 -25.30 12.25 3.03
CA ARG A 69 -25.37 10.88 2.50
C ARG A 69 -24.26 9.99 3.01
N VAL A 70 -23.04 10.52 3.08
CA VAL A 70 -21.85 9.77 3.48
C VAL A 70 -21.05 10.61 4.48
N SER A 71 -21.25 10.34 5.78
CA SER A 71 -20.32 10.79 6.85
C SER A 71 -19.85 12.25 6.76
N SER A 72 -20.76 13.21 6.57
CA SER A 72 -20.44 14.64 6.53
C SER A 72 -19.50 15.05 5.40
N GLU A 73 -19.67 14.48 4.20
CA GLU A 73 -18.90 14.89 3.02
C GLU A 73 -18.95 16.41 2.86
N THR A 74 -17.78 17.03 2.74
CA THR A 74 -17.63 18.49 2.87
C THR A 74 -17.27 19.15 1.55
N LEU A 75 -17.93 20.27 1.29
CA LEU A 75 -17.70 21.14 0.15
C LEU A 75 -17.17 22.49 0.66
N TYR A 76 -16.27 23.12 -0.09
CA TYR A 76 -15.76 24.45 0.27
C TYR A 76 -16.00 25.42 -0.89
N LEU A 77 -16.85 26.41 -0.65
CA LEU A 77 -17.05 27.52 -1.59
C LEU A 77 -16.17 28.69 -1.19
N ILE A 78 -15.25 29.06 -2.08
CA ILE A 78 -14.23 30.09 -1.84
C ILE A 78 -14.40 31.18 -2.88
N GLU A 79 -14.73 32.41 -2.43
CA GLU A 79 -14.94 33.55 -3.28
C GLU A 79 -13.74 34.51 -3.22
N GLY A 80 -13.22 34.89 -4.38
CA GLY A 80 -12.30 35.97 -4.56
C GLY A 80 -13.02 37.22 -5.08
N LYS A 81 -12.25 38.23 -5.54
CA LYS A 81 -12.81 39.46 -6.09
C LYS A 81 -13.57 39.24 -7.40
N ASP A 82 -13.05 38.38 -8.28
CA ASP A 82 -13.53 38.25 -9.65
C ASP A 82 -14.29 36.95 -9.89
N LYS A 83 -13.89 35.86 -9.23
CA LYS A 83 -14.37 34.48 -9.41
C LYS A 83 -14.52 33.77 -8.06
N ALA A 84 -15.19 32.63 -8.08
CA ALA A 84 -15.24 31.69 -6.98
C ALA A 84 -14.88 30.28 -7.46
N VAL A 85 -14.53 29.42 -6.53
CA VAL A 85 -14.41 27.99 -6.74
C VAL A 85 -15.25 27.22 -5.73
N LEU A 86 -15.81 26.11 -6.17
CA LEU A 86 -16.35 25.09 -5.29
C LEU A 86 -15.36 23.91 -5.28
N ILE A 87 -14.84 23.58 -4.12
CA ILE A 87 -14.01 22.38 -3.92
C ILE A 87 -14.94 21.26 -3.47
N ASP A 88 -14.96 20.18 -4.25
CA ASP A 88 -15.84 19.01 -4.15
C ASP A 88 -17.33 19.32 -4.33
N ALA A 89 -18.10 18.27 -4.63
CA ALA A 89 -19.50 18.34 -5.00
C ALA A 89 -20.43 17.47 -4.13
N GLY A 90 -19.88 16.78 -3.10
CA GLY A 90 -20.67 15.87 -2.25
C GLY A 90 -21.18 14.63 -2.99
N THR A 91 -22.04 13.86 -2.34
CA THR A 91 -22.55 12.58 -2.87
C THR A 91 -23.67 12.76 -3.89
N HIS A 92 -24.77 13.37 -3.47
CA HIS A 92 -25.94 13.59 -4.31
C HIS A 92 -26.70 14.82 -3.81
N ILE A 93 -26.44 15.93 -4.46
CA ILE A 93 -27.04 17.23 -4.14
C ILE A 93 -27.66 17.78 -5.42
N PRO A 94 -28.97 17.56 -5.63
CA PRO A 94 -29.66 18.07 -6.82
C PRO A 94 -29.56 19.60 -6.88
N ASP A 95 -29.40 20.14 -8.09
CA ASP A 95 -29.30 21.58 -8.35
C ASP A 95 -28.19 22.29 -7.57
N LEU A 96 -27.08 21.62 -7.27
CA LEU A 96 -25.96 22.17 -6.50
C LEU A 96 -25.43 23.47 -7.12
N ASP A 97 -25.36 23.55 -8.45
CA ASP A 97 -24.99 24.76 -9.20
C ASP A 97 -25.89 25.96 -8.86
N LYS A 98 -27.21 25.75 -8.76
CA LYS A 98 -28.19 26.80 -8.41
C LYS A 98 -28.10 27.17 -6.94
N ILE A 99 -27.89 26.20 -6.06
CA ILE A 99 -27.68 26.44 -4.62
C ILE A 99 -26.46 27.36 -4.43
N VAL A 100 -25.34 27.01 -5.07
CA VAL A 100 -24.09 27.79 -5.00
C VAL A 100 -24.29 29.18 -5.62
N ALA A 101 -24.99 29.30 -6.77
CA ALA A 101 -25.35 30.58 -7.39
C ALA A 101 -26.28 31.43 -6.51
N GLY A 102 -26.99 30.81 -5.56
CA GLY A 102 -27.75 31.51 -4.51
C GLY A 102 -26.85 32.17 -3.46
N ILE A 103 -25.72 31.55 -3.15
CA ILE A 103 -24.77 32.00 -2.10
C ILE A 103 -23.80 33.03 -2.66
N THR A 104 -23.17 32.79 -3.80
CA THR A 104 -22.27 33.73 -4.48
C THR A 104 -22.84 34.19 -5.82
N LYS A 105 -22.48 35.41 -6.24
CA LYS A 105 -22.83 35.95 -7.58
C LYS A 105 -21.64 35.90 -8.55
N LYS A 106 -20.54 35.36 -8.14
CA LYS A 106 -19.34 35.20 -8.97
C LYS A 106 -19.46 33.99 -9.88
N PRO A 107 -18.80 33.97 -11.04
CA PRO A 107 -18.61 32.72 -11.82
C PRO A 107 -17.91 31.68 -10.95
N VAL A 108 -18.44 30.46 -10.92
CA VAL A 108 -17.92 29.36 -10.07
C VAL A 108 -17.30 28.28 -10.95
N SER A 109 -16.07 27.89 -10.64
CA SER A 109 -15.43 26.68 -11.19
C SER A 109 -15.49 25.54 -10.18
N LEU A 110 -15.83 24.32 -10.59
CA LEU A 110 -15.79 23.13 -9.75
C LEU A 110 -14.38 22.53 -9.79
N LEU A 111 -13.75 22.38 -8.61
CA LEU A 111 -12.47 21.69 -8.43
C LEU A 111 -12.71 20.43 -7.60
N LEU A 112 -12.24 19.27 -8.05
CA LEU A 112 -12.33 18.03 -7.28
C LEU A 112 -11.00 17.70 -6.63
N THR A 113 -11.03 17.39 -5.33
CA THR A 113 -9.85 16.90 -4.61
C THR A 113 -9.49 15.50 -5.08
N HIS A 114 -10.49 14.66 -5.39
CA HIS A 114 -10.33 13.31 -5.94
C HIS A 114 -11.66 12.78 -6.52
N GLY A 115 -11.64 11.58 -7.11
CA GLY A 115 -12.73 11.04 -7.92
C GLY A 115 -13.78 10.20 -7.18
N HIS A 116 -13.75 10.06 -5.86
CA HIS A 116 -14.77 9.27 -5.14
C HIS A 116 -16.16 9.90 -5.20
N GLY A 117 -17.19 9.05 -5.13
CA GLY A 117 -18.58 9.45 -5.35
C GLY A 117 -19.16 10.37 -4.29
N ASP A 118 -18.58 10.43 -3.10
CA ASP A 118 -18.93 11.37 -2.02
C ASP A 118 -18.29 12.76 -2.17
N HIS A 119 -17.36 12.90 -3.10
CA HIS A 119 -16.73 14.18 -3.48
C HIS A 119 -17.14 14.64 -4.88
N ALA A 120 -17.47 13.71 -5.77
CA ALA A 120 -17.78 13.99 -7.17
C ALA A 120 -19.24 13.69 -7.54
N GLY A 121 -20.08 13.25 -6.61
CA GLY A 121 -21.41 12.70 -6.91
C GLY A 121 -22.40 13.69 -7.52
N ALA A 122 -22.33 14.97 -7.15
CA ALA A 122 -23.14 16.02 -7.76
C ALA A 122 -22.39 16.84 -8.83
N ALA A 123 -21.21 16.40 -9.28
CA ALA A 123 -20.45 17.08 -10.34
C ALA A 123 -21.24 17.27 -11.63
N GLY A 124 -22.22 16.38 -11.90
CA GLY A 124 -23.13 16.49 -13.06
C GLY A 124 -24.04 17.74 -13.09
N CYS A 125 -24.07 18.53 -12.00
CA CYS A 125 -24.72 19.86 -11.98
C CYS A 125 -23.87 20.94 -12.69
N PHE A 126 -22.63 20.66 -13.04
CA PHE A 126 -21.68 21.61 -13.67
C PHE A 126 -21.32 21.12 -15.06
N ASP A 127 -21.23 22.04 -16.04
CA ASP A 127 -20.86 21.73 -17.42
C ASP A 127 -19.36 21.44 -17.56
N GLU A 128 -18.53 21.91 -16.64
CA GLU A 128 -17.09 21.68 -16.61
C GLU A 128 -16.56 21.55 -15.19
N LEU A 129 -15.49 20.78 -15.02
CA LEU A 129 -14.78 20.63 -13.76
C LEU A 129 -13.27 20.48 -13.97
N TRP A 130 -12.53 20.63 -12.89
CA TRP A 130 -11.09 20.46 -12.82
C TRP A 130 -10.75 19.33 -11.86
N MET A 131 -9.92 18.38 -12.29
CA MET A 131 -9.44 17.27 -11.47
C MET A 131 -8.12 16.71 -11.95
N ASN A 132 -7.45 15.91 -11.13
CA ASN A 132 -6.28 15.17 -11.57
C ASN A 132 -6.69 14.05 -12.53
N LYS A 133 -5.96 13.93 -13.64
CA LYS A 133 -6.18 12.91 -14.68
C LYS A 133 -6.19 11.48 -14.14
N ALA A 134 -5.43 11.19 -13.09
CA ALA A 134 -5.31 9.84 -12.53
C ALA A 134 -6.65 9.30 -11.98
N ASP A 135 -7.57 10.18 -11.58
CA ASP A 135 -8.88 9.80 -11.05
C ASP A 135 -10.03 9.97 -12.06
N GLU A 136 -9.77 10.47 -13.27
CA GLU A 136 -10.81 10.67 -14.31
C GLU A 136 -11.68 9.43 -14.53
N GLY A 137 -11.07 8.24 -14.52
CA GLY A 137 -11.78 6.97 -14.69
C GLY A 137 -12.82 6.65 -13.60
N MET A 138 -12.85 7.37 -12.48
CA MET A 138 -13.86 7.25 -11.43
C MET A 138 -15.15 7.97 -11.79
N LEU A 139 -15.12 8.99 -12.66
CA LEU A 139 -16.27 9.80 -13.11
C LEU A 139 -17.03 9.16 -14.27
N ARG A 140 -17.50 7.92 -14.11
CA ARG A 140 -18.06 7.11 -15.20
C ARG A 140 -19.25 7.73 -15.93
N ASN A 141 -20.04 8.58 -15.28
CA ASN A 141 -21.30 9.13 -15.82
C ASN A 141 -21.25 10.65 -16.05
N TYR A 142 -20.14 11.30 -15.79
CA TYR A 142 -20.00 12.72 -16.06
C TYR A 142 -20.00 12.98 -17.57
N LYS A 143 -20.73 14.02 -18.02
CA LYS A 143 -20.93 14.35 -19.44
C LYS A 143 -20.34 15.71 -19.84
N GLY A 144 -19.93 16.49 -18.85
CA GLY A 144 -19.31 17.79 -19.06
C GLY A 144 -17.84 17.69 -19.49
N THR A 145 -17.18 18.81 -19.55
CA THR A 145 -15.75 18.93 -19.86
C THR A 145 -14.90 18.69 -18.62
N ILE A 146 -13.90 17.83 -18.71
CA ILE A 146 -12.91 17.63 -17.67
C ILE A 146 -11.61 18.33 -18.05
N HIS A 147 -11.20 19.27 -17.22
CA HIS A 147 -9.90 19.92 -17.30
C HIS A 147 -8.94 19.23 -16.33
N HIS A 148 -7.76 18.84 -16.83
CA HIS A 148 -6.78 18.18 -15.99
C HIS A 148 -5.95 19.21 -15.23
N ILE A 149 -5.90 19.05 -13.92
CA ILE A 149 -5.05 19.86 -13.03
C ILE A 149 -3.61 19.37 -13.14
N GLU A 150 -2.67 20.30 -13.22
CA GLU A 150 -1.24 20.01 -13.09
C GLU A 150 -0.75 20.37 -11.68
N ASN A 151 0.29 19.67 -11.20
CA ASN A 151 0.89 19.98 -9.90
C ASN A 151 1.48 21.41 -9.90
N GLY A 152 1.14 22.21 -8.90
CA GLY A 152 1.53 23.62 -8.83
C GLY A 152 0.64 24.56 -9.66
N GLN A 153 -0.42 24.04 -10.30
CA GLN A 153 -1.37 24.88 -11.03
C GLN A 153 -2.08 25.86 -10.10
N ARG A 154 -2.19 27.13 -10.52
CA ARG A 154 -2.82 28.19 -9.76
C ARG A 154 -4.16 28.60 -10.32
N PHE A 155 -5.13 28.74 -9.44
CA PHE A 155 -6.47 29.26 -9.70
C PHE A 155 -6.57 30.64 -9.08
N ASP A 156 -6.46 31.68 -9.90
CA ASP A 156 -6.55 33.08 -9.49
C ASP A 156 -8.03 33.53 -9.48
N LEU A 157 -8.52 33.89 -8.29
CA LEU A 157 -9.90 34.34 -8.07
C LEU A 157 -10.02 35.86 -7.97
N GLY A 158 -8.89 36.55 -8.17
CA GLY A 158 -8.75 38.00 -7.84
C GLY A 158 -8.63 38.19 -6.33
N GLU A 159 -7.48 38.66 -5.86
CA GLU A 159 -7.10 38.82 -4.44
C GLU A 159 -6.90 37.51 -3.63
N ARG A 160 -7.34 36.35 -4.15
CA ARG A 160 -7.10 35.03 -3.57
C ARG A 160 -6.61 34.08 -4.67
N ILE A 161 -5.65 33.24 -4.32
CA ILE A 161 -5.10 32.24 -5.24
C ILE A 161 -5.10 30.89 -4.54
N LEU A 162 -5.61 29.86 -5.21
CA LEU A 162 -5.45 28.48 -4.78
C LEU A 162 -4.40 27.80 -5.67
N GLU A 163 -3.48 27.07 -5.04
CA GLU A 163 -2.47 26.27 -5.73
C GLU A 163 -2.75 24.79 -5.50
N ALA A 164 -2.78 24.02 -6.58
CA ALA A 164 -2.97 22.57 -6.53
C ALA A 164 -1.66 21.88 -6.17
N PHE A 165 -1.68 21.06 -5.13
CA PHE A 165 -0.56 20.23 -4.70
C PHE A 165 -0.98 18.76 -4.73
N TYR A 166 -0.26 17.91 -5.49
CA TYR A 166 -0.59 16.50 -5.60
C TYR A 166 -0.32 15.75 -4.30
N THR A 167 -1.35 15.04 -3.82
CA THR A 167 -1.29 14.27 -2.56
C THR A 167 -1.79 12.83 -2.75
N PRO A 168 -1.22 12.04 -3.69
CA PRO A 168 -1.63 10.66 -3.89
C PRO A 168 -1.41 9.83 -2.61
N GLY A 169 -2.37 8.93 -2.32
CA GLY A 169 -2.36 8.10 -1.11
C GLY A 169 -3.74 7.50 -0.88
N HIS A 170 -4.72 8.36 -0.62
CA HIS A 170 -6.13 7.96 -0.58
C HIS A 170 -6.61 7.51 -1.97
N THR A 171 -6.33 8.29 -3.00
CA THR A 171 -6.41 7.89 -4.41
C THR A 171 -5.12 8.26 -5.14
N ASN A 172 -4.95 7.77 -6.38
CA ASN A 172 -3.80 8.17 -7.22
C ASN A 172 -3.90 9.63 -7.68
N GLY A 173 -5.11 10.16 -7.78
CA GLY A 173 -5.39 11.52 -8.25
C GLY A 173 -5.70 12.52 -7.16
N SER A 174 -5.48 12.21 -5.88
CA SER A 174 -5.74 13.14 -4.77
C SER A 174 -4.93 14.44 -4.91
N VAL A 175 -5.61 15.56 -4.68
CA VAL A 175 -5.07 16.93 -4.74
C VAL A 175 -5.47 17.68 -3.49
N THR A 176 -4.52 18.35 -2.87
CA THR A 176 -4.75 19.37 -1.84
C THR A 176 -4.70 20.75 -2.48
N PHE A 177 -5.70 21.59 -2.26
CA PHE A 177 -5.69 22.98 -2.72
C PHE A 177 -5.18 23.90 -1.60
N LEU A 178 -4.08 24.58 -1.85
CA LEU A 178 -3.40 25.45 -0.89
C LEU A 178 -3.76 26.91 -1.14
N GLU A 179 -4.21 27.63 -0.14
CA GLU A 179 -4.52 29.05 -0.28
C GLU A 179 -3.25 29.90 -0.09
N VAL A 180 -2.71 30.40 -1.20
CA VAL A 180 -1.43 31.11 -1.25
C VAL A 180 -1.42 32.35 -0.36
N GLY A 181 -0.36 32.49 0.44
CA GLY A 181 -0.21 33.60 1.37
C GLY A 181 -0.98 33.45 2.69
N THR A 182 -1.57 32.27 2.94
CA THR A 182 -2.19 31.90 4.21
C THR A 182 -1.55 30.65 4.78
N ASP A 183 -2.01 30.21 5.95
CA ASP A 183 -1.58 28.93 6.55
C ASP A 183 -2.55 27.77 6.24
N LYS A 184 -3.48 27.94 5.27
CA LYS A 184 -4.61 27.05 5.03
C LYS A 184 -4.46 26.23 3.75
N GLY A 185 -5.02 25.00 3.80
CA GLY A 185 -5.25 24.14 2.63
C GLY A 185 -6.58 23.41 2.74
N TYR A 186 -7.01 22.79 1.64
CA TYR A 186 -8.22 21.98 1.51
C TYR A 186 -7.78 20.61 0.99
N SER A 187 -7.70 19.62 1.88
CA SER A 187 -7.00 18.36 1.64
C SER A 187 -7.87 17.26 1.04
N GLY A 188 -9.20 17.44 1.01
CA GLY A 188 -10.07 16.31 0.74
C GLY A 188 -9.77 15.14 1.70
N ASP A 189 -9.63 13.95 1.19
CA ASP A 189 -9.34 12.76 1.98
C ASP A 189 -7.84 12.39 2.05
N ALA A 190 -6.95 13.28 1.59
CA ALA A 190 -5.52 12.98 1.50
C ALA A 190 -4.91 12.54 2.85
N TYR A 191 -5.39 13.12 3.96
CA TYR A 191 -4.91 12.82 5.32
C TYR A 191 -6.00 12.20 6.21
N GLY A 192 -7.17 11.87 5.61
CA GLY A 192 -8.16 10.93 6.13
C GLY A 192 -9.17 11.44 7.11
N SER A 193 -9.28 12.73 7.38
CA SER A 193 -10.33 13.33 8.25
C SER A 193 -10.44 12.73 9.67
N THR A 194 -9.92 11.65 10.02
CA THR A 194 -9.77 10.79 11.20
C THR A 194 -9.74 9.30 10.82
N ASN A 195 -10.00 8.97 9.55
CA ASN A 195 -10.09 7.60 9.07
C ASN A 195 -9.49 7.51 7.65
N LEU A 196 -8.16 7.46 7.57
CA LEU A 196 -7.46 7.36 6.28
C LEU A 196 -7.66 5.99 5.64
N LEU A 197 -8.12 5.97 4.41
CA LEU A 197 -8.22 4.80 3.54
C LEU A 197 -7.11 4.86 2.48
N VAL A 198 -6.07 4.04 2.62
CA VAL A 198 -4.92 4.02 1.69
C VAL A 198 -5.23 3.06 0.55
N ASN A 199 -5.67 3.58 -0.58
CA ASN A 199 -5.99 2.78 -1.77
C ASN A 199 -4.83 2.74 -2.79
N THR A 200 -3.73 3.43 -2.52
CA THR A 200 -2.46 3.31 -3.25
C THR A 200 -1.50 2.37 -2.51
N ASP A 201 -0.23 2.33 -2.90
CA ASP A 201 0.80 1.68 -2.11
C ASP A 201 1.38 2.61 -1.02
N LEU A 202 1.95 2.02 0.03
CA LEU A 202 2.51 2.77 1.16
C LEU A 202 3.76 3.56 0.81
N ALA A 203 4.52 3.14 -0.20
CA ALA A 203 5.69 3.90 -0.66
C ALA A 203 5.27 5.23 -1.31
N THR A 204 4.19 5.21 -2.09
CA THR A 204 3.55 6.42 -2.64
C THR A 204 3.12 7.35 -1.51
N LEU A 205 2.43 6.84 -0.49
CA LEU A 205 1.99 7.66 0.64
C LEU A 205 3.15 8.23 1.46
N ILE A 206 4.23 7.45 1.68
CA ILE A 206 5.46 7.93 2.34
C ILE A 206 6.06 9.08 1.55
N ASN A 207 6.16 8.95 0.22
CA ASN A 207 6.69 10.02 -0.62
C ASN A 207 5.81 11.26 -0.55
N THR A 208 4.49 11.10 -0.68
CA THR A 208 3.52 12.19 -0.55
C THR A 208 3.66 12.92 0.78
N CYS A 209 3.66 12.21 1.91
CA CYS A 209 3.82 12.85 3.21
C CYS A 209 5.17 13.57 3.34
N THR A 210 6.25 12.98 2.82
CA THR A 210 7.59 13.58 2.87
C THR A 210 7.65 14.90 2.09
N GLU A 211 7.14 14.89 0.85
CA GLU A 211 7.10 16.10 0.00
C GLU A 211 6.13 17.14 0.56
N SER A 212 4.96 16.72 1.08
CA SER A 212 4.00 17.59 1.72
C SER A 212 4.60 18.30 2.93
N LEU A 213 5.22 17.57 3.85
CA LEU A 213 5.85 18.14 5.04
C LEU A 213 6.91 19.18 4.67
N LYS A 214 7.77 18.87 3.71
CA LYS A 214 8.78 19.79 3.22
C LYS A 214 8.13 21.06 2.66
N TYR A 215 7.23 20.90 1.68
CA TYR A 215 6.61 22.03 0.99
C TYR A 215 5.78 22.90 1.94
N TYR A 216 5.00 22.30 2.82
CA TYR A 216 4.13 23.02 3.74
C TYR A 216 4.92 23.79 4.80
N GLN A 217 5.98 23.21 5.34
CA GLN A 217 6.86 23.89 6.29
C GLN A 217 7.61 25.06 5.64
N GLU A 218 8.14 24.89 4.42
CA GLU A 218 8.82 25.94 3.67
C GLU A 218 7.91 27.12 3.32
N ASN A 219 6.60 26.87 3.09
CA ASN A 219 5.62 27.87 2.67
C ASN A 219 4.65 28.33 3.77
N GLY A 220 4.77 27.78 4.99
CA GLY A 220 4.02 28.23 6.16
C GLY A 220 2.60 27.66 6.31
N TYR A 221 2.23 26.62 5.55
CA TYR A 221 0.94 25.95 5.68
C TYR A 221 0.89 25.09 6.94
N LYS A 222 -0.26 25.10 7.66
CA LYS A 222 -0.40 24.43 8.96
C LYS A 222 -1.73 23.74 9.18
N ASN A 223 -2.80 24.28 8.59
CA ASN A 223 -4.18 23.89 8.86
C ASN A 223 -4.86 23.46 7.56
N PHE A 224 -5.32 22.21 7.52
CA PHE A 224 -5.94 21.65 6.33
C PHE A 224 -7.38 21.26 6.64
N TYR A 225 -8.30 21.78 5.85
CA TYR A 225 -9.72 21.47 5.90
C TYR A 225 -9.96 20.13 5.18
N PRO A 226 -10.42 19.08 5.89
CA PRO A 226 -10.55 17.74 5.32
C PRO A 226 -11.81 17.56 4.49
N GLY A 227 -11.89 16.46 3.75
CA GLY A 227 -13.05 16.05 2.97
C GLY A 227 -14.29 15.70 3.79
N HIS A 228 -14.12 15.41 5.10
CA HIS A 228 -15.19 15.16 6.07
C HIS A 228 -14.94 16.02 7.32
N TYR A 229 -15.45 17.24 7.32
CA TYR A 229 -15.25 18.22 8.39
C TYR A 229 -16.49 18.34 9.27
N TRP A 230 -16.32 18.25 10.59
CA TRP A 230 -17.40 18.41 11.55
C TRP A 230 -17.11 19.41 12.69
N GLY A 231 -16.16 20.32 12.46
CA GLY A 231 -15.95 21.48 13.31
C GLY A 231 -14.64 21.51 14.09
N ASP A 232 -14.12 20.35 14.52
CA ASP A 232 -12.95 20.23 15.39
C ASP A 232 -11.84 19.32 14.84
N ASN A 233 -11.99 18.81 13.63
CA ASN A 233 -11.09 17.84 13.03
C ASN A 233 -10.23 18.41 11.89
N LEU A 234 -9.74 19.64 12.01
CA LEU A 234 -8.72 20.13 11.08
C LEU A 234 -7.50 19.22 11.10
N GLU A 235 -6.98 18.94 9.93
CA GLU A 235 -5.73 18.20 9.78
C GLU A 235 -4.54 19.17 9.93
N THR A 236 -3.45 18.66 10.48
CA THR A 236 -2.28 19.48 10.83
C THR A 236 -1.00 18.81 10.33
N ILE A 237 0.11 19.55 10.38
CA ILE A 237 1.45 18.99 10.12
C ILE A 237 1.70 17.74 10.96
N GLY A 238 1.33 17.75 12.26
CA GLY A 238 1.48 16.56 13.13
C GLY A 238 0.71 15.34 12.65
N ARG A 239 -0.48 15.53 12.02
CA ARG A 239 -1.22 14.41 11.40
C ARG A 239 -0.46 13.80 10.25
N ILE A 240 0.16 14.62 9.40
CA ILE A 240 0.95 14.15 8.26
C ILE A 240 2.21 13.39 8.74
N GLU A 241 2.85 13.87 9.82
CA GLU A 241 3.97 13.18 10.48
C GLU A 241 3.55 11.81 11.06
N GLU A 242 2.38 11.72 11.71
CA GLU A 242 1.83 10.45 12.20
C GLU A 242 1.58 9.46 11.06
N ILE A 243 0.98 9.89 9.96
CA ILE A 243 0.74 9.07 8.76
C ILE A 243 2.06 8.57 8.18
N LEU A 244 3.06 9.44 8.05
CA LEU A 244 4.39 9.09 7.56
C LEU A 244 5.05 8.03 8.43
N GLN A 245 4.98 8.19 9.75
CA GLN A 245 5.56 7.24 10.72
C GLN A 245 4.87 5.87 10.63
N ILE A 246 3.53 5.82 10.69
CA ILE A 246 2.75 4.58 10.56
C ILE A 246 3.11 3.87 9.24
N SER A 247 3.15 4.59 8.14
CA SER A 247 3.44 4.02 6.82
C SER A 247 4.83 3.38 6.77
N LYS A 248 5.84 4.03 7.34
CA LYS A 248 7.21 3.51 7.45
C LYS A 248 7.27 2.26 8.34
N GLU A 249 6.62 2.27 9.49
CA GLU A 249 6.60 1.15 10.43
C GLU A 249 5.88 -0.07 9.86
N VAL A 250 4.76 0.14 9.15
CA VAL A 250 4.04 -0.94 8.47
C VAL A 250 4.90 -1.54 7.35
N LEU A 251 5.59 -0.73 6.55
CA LEU A 251 6.51 -1.24 5.53
C LEU A 251 7.73 -1.94 6.14
N ALA A 252 8.28 -1.42 7.24
CA ALA A 252 9.38 -2.06 7.94
C ALA A 252 8.97 -3.38 8.64
N GLY A 253 7.65 -3.63 8.81
CA GLY A 253 7.13 -4.79 9.53
C GLY A 253 7.23 -4.68 11.06
N THR A 254 7.52 -3.49 11.59
CA THR A 254 7.56 -3.21 13.03
C THR A 254 6.19 -2.86 13.61
N LEU A 255 5.24 -2.51 12.74
CA LEU A 255 3.83 -2.27 13.09
C LEU A 255 2.94 -3.10 12.17
N GLU A 256 1.99 -3.82 12.76
CA GLU A 256 0.97 -4.55 12.01
C GLU A 256 -0.44 -4.12 12.47
N GLY A 257 -1.28 -3.74 11.50
CA GLY A 257 -2.69 -3.42 11.76
C GLY A 257 -3.51 -4.65 12.09
N LYS A 258 -4.56 -4.48 12.89
CA LYS A 258 -5.54 -5.53 13.18
C LYS A 258 -6.27 -5.93 11.90
N ASP A 259 -6.53 -7.23 11.76
CA ASP A 259 -7.35 -7.75 10.66
C ASP A 259 -8.82 -7.31 10.88
N THR A 260 -9.41 -6.70 9.87
CA THR A 260 -10.82 -6.27 9.86
C THR A 260 -11.76 -7.39 9.43
N GLY A 261 -11.25 -8.52 8.96
CA GLY A 261 -12.02 -9.61 8.36
C GLY A 261 -12.52 -9.30 6.93
N SER A 262 -12.18 -8.15 6.36
CA SER A 262 -12.56 -7.78 4.99
C SER A 262 -11.90 -8.69 3.95
N LYS A 263 -12.72 -9.34 3.13
CA LYS A 263 -12.24 -10.18 2.02
C LYS A 263 -11.89 -9.37 0.76
N ARG A 264 -12.25 -8.09 0.72
CA ARG A 264 -12.02 -7.19 -0.42
C ARG A 264 -11.52 -5.84 0.08
N GLY A 265 -10.69 -5.17 -0.72
CA GLY A 265 -10.16 -3.84 -0.39
C GLY A 265 -9.23 -3.84 0.82
N LEU A 266 -9.37 -2.84 1.67
CA LEU A 266 -8.55 -2.62 2.85
C LEU A 266 -8.95 -3.61 3.96
N ASN A 267 -8.00 -4.40 4.43
CA ASN A 267 -8.26 -5.46 5.39
C ASN A 267 -7.44 -5.34 6.69
N ARG A 268 -6.62 -4.32 6.81
CA ARG A 268 -5.84 -4.01 8.01
C ARG A 268 -6.14 -2.60 8.52
N ILE A 269 -6.20 -2.45 9.84
CA ILE A 269 -6.43 -1.17 10.50
C ILE A 269 -5.46 -0.97 11.67
N VAL A 270 -4.77 0.15 11.66
CA VAL A 270 -4.05 0.71 12.81
C VAL A 270 -4.95 1.78 13.43
N THR A 271 -5.16 1.72 14.74
CA THR A 271 -5.90 2.76 15.49
C THR A 271 -4.97 3.36 16.52
N LEU A 272 -4.81 4.68 16.48
CA LEU A 272 -4.00 5.43 17.44
C LEU A 272 -4.82 5.79 18.69
N ASP A 273 -4.15 6.17 19.77
CA ASP A 273 -4.78 6.58 21.05
C ASP A 273 -5.66 7.84 20.90
N ASN A 274 -5.34 8.71 19.92
CA ASN A 274 -6.15 9.88 19.58
C ASN A 274 -7.38 9.56 18.70
N GLY A 275 -7.66 8.27 18.47
CA GLY A 275 -8.80 7.81 17.69
C GLY A 275 -8.59 7.80 16.17
N PHE A 276 -7.45 8.27 15.65
CA PHE A 276 -7.15 8.19 14.23
C PHE A 276 -7.03 6.74 13.74
N ARG A 277 -7.62 6.45 12.60
CA ARG A 277 -7.64 5.14 11.98
C ARG A 277 -6.93 5.17 10.64
N PHE A 278 -5.98 4.28 10.48
CA PHE A 278 -5.19 4.10 9.26
C PHE A 278 -5.49 2.74 8.66
N ASN A 279 -6.12 2.70 7.49
CA ASN A 279 -6.56 1.46 6.85
C ASN A 279 -5.72 1.20 5.60
N TYR A 280 -5.24 -0.04 5.47
CA TYR A 280 -4.44 -0.46 4.32
C TYR A 280 -4.75 -1.92 3.92
N SER A 281 -4.24 -2.34 2.77
CA SER A 281 -4.32 -3.74 2.33
C SER A 281 -2.99 -4.45 2.59
N ASP A 282 -3.03 -5.63 3.23
CA ASP A 282 -1.83 -6.47 3.38
C ASP A 282 -1.59 -7.41 2.18
N ARG A 283 -2.50 -7.48 1.23
CA ARG A 283 -2.42 -8.40 0.08
C ARG A 283 -1.19 -8.19 -0.77
N THR A 284 -0.71 -6.99 -0.86
CA THR A 284 0.48 -6.60 -1.62
C THR A 284 1.63 -6.17 -0.71
N ILE A 285 1.47 -6.26 0.61
CA ILE A 285 2.43 -5.70 1.56
C ILE A 285 3.82 -6.34 1.45
N ALA A 286 3.90 -7.62 1.20
CA ALA A 286 5.17 -8.31 1.01
C ALA A 286 5.92 -7.77 -0.22
N GLN A 287 5.20 -7.55 -1.33
CA GLN A 287 5.73 -6.95 -2.54
C GLN A 287 6.14 -5.48 -2.32
N GLN A 288 5.31 -4.72 -1.59
CA GLN A 288 5.63 -3.33 -1.27
C GLN A 288 6.88 -3.24 -0.37
N ARG A 289 7.00 -4.10 0.65
CA ARG A 289 8.19 -4.21 1.51
C ARG A 289 9.43 -4.53 0.70
N PHE A 290 9.31 -5.46 -0.25
CA PHE A 290 10.42 -5.81 -1.14
C PHE A 290 10.84 -4.59 -1.98
N ASN A 291 9.92 -3.97 -2.71
CA ASN A 291 10.18 -2.81 -3.56
C ASN A 291 10.71 -1.59 -2.79
N TYR A 292 10.28 -1.45 -1.54
CA TYR A 292 10.77 -0.39 -0.65
C TYR A 292 12.22 -0.64 -0.23
N ALA A 293 12.57 -1.90 0.11
CA ALA A 293 13.89 -2.28 0.59
C ALA A 293 14.93 -2.45 -0.52
N TYR A 294 14.51 -2.82 -1.72
CA TYR A 294 15.42 -3.19 -2.81
C TYR A 294 15.20 -2.35 -4.07
N LYS A 295 16.30 -2.14 -4.80
CA LYS A 295 16.32 -1.56 -6.15
C LYS A 295 16.67 -2.66 -7.14
N ALA A 296 15.88 -2.80 -8.22
CA ALA A 296 16.24 -3.62 -9.36
C ALA A 296 17.37 -2.96 -10.16
N VAL A 297 18.33 -3.76 -10.62
CA VAL A 297 19.50 -3.31 -11.40
C VAL A 297 19.64 -4.21 -12.63
N ALA A 298 19.88 -3.63 -13.79
CA ALA A 298 20.18 -4.40 -14.99
C ALA A 298 21.55 -5.12 -14.83
N ALA A 299 21.71 -6.27 -15.50
CA ALA A 299 22.94 -7.05 -15.36
C ALA A 299 24.17 -6.29 -15.87
N GLU A 300 24.03 -5.46 -16.89
CA GLU A 300 25.07 -4.58 -17.45
C GLU A 300 25.46 -3.43 -16.51
N ASP A 301 24.59 -3.04 -15.61
CA ASP A 301 24.83 -1.97 -14.62
C ASP A 301 25.27 -2.53 -13.25
N PHE A 302 25.46 -3.86 -13.16
CA PHE A 302 25.90 -4.51 -11.92
C PHE A 302 27.40 -4.38 -11.74
N ASP A 303 27.84 -3.44 -10.90
CA ASP A 303 29.21 -3.01 -10.72
C ASP A 303 29.94 -3.62 -9.51
N GLU A 304 29.37 -4.62 -8.86
CA GLU A 304 29.96 -5.27 -7.69
C GLU A 304 31.17 -6.15 -8.04
N ASN A 305 32.13 -6.21 -7.13
CA ASN A 305 33.30 -7.07 -7.29
C ASN A 305 32.98 -8.54 -7.08
N ILE A 306 32.80 -9.29 -8.18
CA ILE A 306 32.46 -10.71 -8.16
C ILE A 306 33.46 -11.58 -7.39
N PHE A 307 34.76 -11.27 -7.43
CA PHE A 307 35.75 -12.02 -6.67
C PHE A 307 35.57 -11.88 -5.15
N ASN A 308 35.13 -10.71 -4.69
CA ASN A 308 34.79 -10.50 -3.29
C ASN A 308 33.45 -11.22 -2.96
N LEU A 309 32.41 -11.00 -3.76
CA LEU A 309 31.11 -11.61 -3.52
C LEU A 309 31.19 -13.15 -3.43
N VAL A 310 31.82 -13.80 -4.39
CA VAL A 310 31.90 -15.26 -4.44
C VAL A 310 32.96 -15.79 -3.46
N GLY A 311 34.16 -15.18 -3.43
CA GLY A 311 35.30 -15.74 -2.70
C GLY A 311 35.40 -15.35 -1.23
N LYS A 312 34.81 -14.21 -0.80
CA LYS A 312 34.90 -13.70 0.59
C LYS A 312 33.57 -13.63 1.31
N ASP A 313 32.51 -13.19 0.60
CA ASP A 313 31.19 -12.98 1.23
C ASP A 313 30.36 -14.26 1.25
N PHE A 314 30.74 -15.24 0.46
CA PHE A 314 30.03 -16.50 0.22
C PHE A 314 28.62 -16.31 -0.37
N THR A 315 28.33 -17.13 -1.37
CA THR A 315 27.01 -17.16 -2.00
C THR A 315 26.10 -18.11 -1.23
N VAL A 316 24.92 -17.62 -0.78
CA VAL A 316 23.85 -18.48 -0.31
C VAL A 316 22.92 -18.77 -1.46
N ILE A 317 22.90 -20.03 -1.92
CA ILE A 317 21.99 -20.51 -2.96
C ILE A 317 20.74 -21.07 -2.30
N THR A 318 19.57 -20.57 -2.69
CA THR A 318 18.27 -21.01 -2.13
C THR A 318 17.32 -21.42 -3.25
N ALA A 319 16.67 -22.59 -3.14
CA ALA A 319 15.77 -23.14 -4.15
C ALA A 319 14.70 -24.04 -3.56
N GLY A 320 13.59 -24.20 -4.28
CA GLY A 320 12.48 -25.10 -3.98
C GLY A 320 11.24 -24.39 -3.48
N GLU A 321 10.05 -25.00 -3.66
CA GLU A 321 8.79 -24.53 -3.04
C GLU A 321 8.86 -24.63 -1.51
N ASN A 322 9.39 -25.75 -1.00
CA ASN A 322 9.87 -25.86 0.38
C ASN A 322 11.37 -25.57 0.34
N PRO A 323 11.79 -24.32 0.58
CA PRO A 323 13.12 -23.88 0.22
C PRO A 323 14.21 -24.52 1.08
N ASN A 324 15.32 -24.83 0.41
CA ASN A 324 16.55 -25.24 1.07
C ASN A 324 17.70 -24.33 0.63
N SER A 325 18.58 -23.99 1.56
CA SER A 325 19.74 -23.14 1.32
C SER A 325 21.05 -23.90 1.50
N MET A 326 22.06 -23.50 0.73
CA MET A 326 23.44 -23.95 0.89
C MET A 326 24.43 -22.80 0.65
N VAL A 327 25.60 -22.92 1.18
CA VAL A 327 26.73 -22.00 0.89
C VAL A 327 27.52 -22.54 -0.30
N ALA A 328 27.86 -21.66 -1.23
CA ALA A 328 28.82 -21.89 -2.32
C ALA A 328 29.88 -20.76 -2.31
N SER A 329 31.15 -21.13 -2.59
CA SER A 329 32.26 -20.20 -2.67
C SER A 329 33.03 -20.29 -3.99
N TRP A 330 32.52 -21.06 -4.93
CA TRP A 330 33.11 -21.22 -6.26
C TRP A 330 32.06 -20.93 -7.31
N GLY A 331 32.37 -20.01 -8.20
CA GLY A 331 31.49 -19.58 -9.25
C GLY A 331 31.86 -18.22 -9.83
N GLY A 332 30.94 -17.64 -10.56
CA GLY A 332 31.10 -16.34 -11.18
C GLY A 332 29.87 -15.92 -11.97
N VAL A 333 30.01 -14.81 -12.68
CA VAL A 333 29.01 -14.29 -13.62
C VAL A 333 29.65 -13.98 -14.95
N GLY A 334 28.88 -13.96 -16.02
CA GLY A 334 29.36 -13.67 -17.36
C GLY A 334 28.26 -13.75 -18.41
N ILE A 335 28.65 -13.94 -19.66
CA ILE A 335 27.72 -14.07 -20.78
C ILE A 335 27.79 -15.49 -21.35
N MET A 336 26.64 -16.12 -21.54
CA MET A 336 26.48 -17.38 -22.25
C MET A 336 25.19 -17.33 -23.10
N PHE A 337 25.30 -17.75 -24.38
CA PHE A 337 24.18 -17.67 -25.33
C PHE A 337 23.58 -16.25 -25.46
N ASN A 338 24.43 -15.23 -25.41
CA ASN A 338 24.05 -13.80 -25.40
C ASN A 338 23.14 -13.38 -24.23
N LYS A 339 23.21 -14.10 -23.13
CA LYS A 339 22.45 -13.81 -21.91
C LYS A 339 23.39 -13.64 -20.71
N PRO A 340 23.05 -12.77 -19.75
CA PRO A 340 23.76 -12.74 -18.48
C PRO A 340 23.51 -14.02 -17.70
N VAL A 341 24.58 -14.64 -17.23
CA VAL A 341 24.52 -15.92 -16.51
C VAL A 341 25.39 -15.92 -15.27
N THR A 342 25.00 -16.78 -14.32
CA THR A 342 25.89 -17.25 -13.25
C THR A 342 26.36 -18.64 -13.55
N TRP A 343 27.51 -19.03 -12.99
CA TRP A 343 27.93 -20.42 -12.86
C TRP A 343 28.38 -20.71 -11.44
N ASN A 344 27.98 -21.85 -10.90
CA ASN A 344 28.30 -22.27 -9.54
C ASN A 344 28.71 -23.72 -9.50
N PHE A 345 29.74 -24.06 -8.72
CA PHE A 345 30.18 -25.44 -8.49
C PHE A 345 29.43 -26.01 -7.28
N LEU A 346 28.51 -26.92 -7.52
CA LEU A 346 27.74 -27.60 -6.49
C LEU A 346 28.02 -29.10 -6.47
N ARG A 347 28.35 -29.66 -5.31
CA ARG A 347 28.51 -31.13 -5.21
C ARG A 347 27.22 -31.82 -5.61
N ALA A 348 27.35 -32.94 -6.34
CA ALA A 348 26.22 -33.68 -6.91
C ALA A 348 25.20 -34.13 -5.86
N ASN A 349 25.66 -34.40 -4.63
CA ASN A 349 24.86 -34.87 -3.51
C ASN A 349 24.13 -33.76 -2.72
N ARG A 350 24.28 -32.51 -3.10
CA ARG A 350 23.64 -31.40 -2.37
C ARG A 350 22.13 -31.35 -2.60
N TYR A 351 21.38 -31.35 -1.52
CA TYR A 351 19.89 -31.26 -1.56
C TYR A 351 19.38 -30.04 -2.30
N THR A 352 20.07 -28.91 -2.17
CA THR A 352 19.73 -27.68 -2.92
C THR A 352 19.80 -27.91 -4.43
N LEU A 353 20.74 -28.69 -4.94
CA LEU A 353 20.82 -29.01 -6.37
C LEU A 353 19.61 -29.81 -6.87
N GLU A 354 19.07 -30.69 -6.04
CA GLU A 354 17.83 -31.41 -6.34
C GLU A 354 16.67 -30.41 -6.44
N LYS A 355 16.56 -29.47 -5.48
CA LYS A 355 15.56 -28.42 -5.47
C LYS A 355 15.64 -27.49 -6.69
N ILE A 356 16.87 -27.13 -7.11
CA ILE A 356 17.09 -26.35 -8.34
C ILE A 356 16.54 -27.09 -9.56
N ARG A 357 16.77 -28.41 -9.64
CA ARG A 357 16.28 -29.24 -10.75
C ARG A 357 14.77 -29.43 -10.74
N GLU A 358 14.17 -29.51 -9.54
CA GLU A 358 12.72 -29.65 -9.38
C GLU A 358 11.99 -28.40 -9.86
N THR A 359 12.45 -27.21 -9.48
CA THR A 359 11.76 -25.92 -9.78
C THR A 359 12.29 -25.24 -11.02
N GLY A 360 13.51 -25.53 -11.46
CA GLY A 360 14.19 -24.82 -12.54
C GLY A 360 14.64 -23.41 -12.17
N THR A 361 14.53 -23.02 -10.89
CA THR A 361 14.80 -21.65 -10.41
C THR A 361 15.54 -21.67 -9.09
N TYR A 362 16.31 -20.59 -8.82
CA TYR A 362 17.01 -20.40 -7.56
C TYR A 362 17.41 -18.94 -7.38
N THR A 363 17.77 -18.56 -6.16
CA THR A 363 18.41 -17.29 -5.87
C THR A 363 19.85 -17.47 -5.40
N MET A 364 20.66 -16.45 -5.65
CA MET A 364 21.96 -16.24 -5.05
C MET A 364 21.88 -15.02 -4.16
N CYS A 365 21.98 -15.20 -2.85
CA CYS A 365 21.92 -14.11 -1.87
C CYS A 365 23.29 -13.84 -1.27
N TYR A 366 23.65 -12.55 -1.15
CA TYR A 366 24.86 -12.08 -0.49
C TYR A 366 24.49 -11.21 0.70
N PHE A 367 25.25 -11.31 1.78
CA PHE A 367 24.90 -10.70 3.07
C PHE A 367 25.98 -9.75 3.58
N PRO A 368 25.62 -8.77 4.42
CA PRO A 368 26.59 -8.06 5.24
C PRO A 368 27.37 -9.00 6.18
N ASP A 369 28.61 -8.65 6.51
CA ASP A 369 29.53 -9.48 7.31
C ASP A 369 28.98 -9.94 8.66
N GLN A 370 28.10 -9.14 9.27
CA GLN A 370 27.47 -9.46 10.55
C GLN A 370 26.64 -10.78 10.52
N TYR A 371 26.18 -11.21 9.34
CA TYR A 371 25.42 -12.45 9.17
C TYR A 371 26.28 -13.65 8.82
N LYS A 372 27.61 -13.51 8.75
CA LYS A 372 28.51 -14.60 8.35
C LYS A 372 28.36 -15.86 9.19
N GLY A 373 28.14 -15.73 10.52
CA GLY A 373 27.89 -16.85 11.41
C GLY A 373 26.59 -17.60 11.08
N GLU A 374 25.54 -16.87 10.69
CA GLU A 374 24.24 -17.46 10.32
C GLU A 374 24.32 -18.20 8.98
N ILE A 375 24.93 -17.59 7.96
CA ILE A 375 25.01 -18.22 6.64
C ILE A 375 25.90 -19.46 6.64
N MET A 376 26.95 -19.52 7.45
CA MET A 376 27.82 -20.71 7.55
C MET A 376 27.07 -21.96 8.05
N GLN A 377 25.98 -21.79 8.80
CA GLN A 377 25.14 -22.93 9.23
C GLN A 377 24.52 -23.67 8.03
N PHE A 378 24.26 -23.00 6.92
CA PHE A 378 23.75 -23.64 5.69
C PHE A 378 24.75 -24.60 5.04
N GLY A 379 26.06 -24.46 5.35
CA GLY A 379 27.13 -25.35 4.87
C GLY A 379 27.32 -26.60 5.70
N THR A 380 26.89 -26.64 6.97
CA THR A 380 27.25 -27.69 7.96
C THR A 380 26.27 -28.84 8.06
N LYS A 381 25.01 -28.65 7.73
CA LYS A 381 23.94 -29.67 7.87
C LYS A 381 23.26 -29.97 6.54
N SER A 382 22.65 -31.14 6.40
CA SER A 382 21.84 -31.47 5.24
C SER A 382 20.39 -31.09 5.45
N GLY A 383 19.79 -30.41 4.46
CA GLY A 383 18.36 -30.06 4.47
C GLY A 383 17.42 -31.29 4.29
N ARG A 384 17.95 -32.47 4.01
CA ARG A 384 17.13 -33.72 3.97
C ARG A 384 16.63 -34.13 5.35
N ASN A 385 17.42 -33.83 6.40
CA ASN A 385 17.14 -34.27 7.75
C ASN A 385 16.92 -33.10 8.73
N THR A 386 16.98 -31.89 8.26
CA THR A 386 16.96 -30.67 9.11
C THR A 386 16.32 -29.54 8.35
N ASP A 387 15.32 -28.92 8.94
CA ASP A 387 14.81 -27.63 8.45
C ASP A 387 15.81 -26.53 8.79
N LYS A 388 16.64 -26.19 7.81
CA LYS A 388 17.67 -25.15 7.98
C LYS A 388 17.08 -23.77 8.05
N MET A 389 15.94 -23.53 7.37
CA MET A 389 15.27 -22.24 7.35
C MET A 389 14.75 -21.89 8.74
N ALA A 390 14.17 -22.87 9.46
CA ALA A 390 13.69 -22.66 10.83
C ALA A 390 14.81 -22.51 11.86
N GLN A 391 16.06 -22.89 11.53
CA GLN A 391 17.20 -22.82 12.48
C GLN A 391 18.04 -21.56 12.33
N THR A 392 17.89 -20.82 11.27
CA THR A 392 18.58 -19.54 11.07
C THR A 392 17.82 -18.40 11.74
N LYS A 393 18.53 -17.31 12.08
CA LYS A 393 17.93 -16.03 12.48
C LYS A 393 17.63 -15.13 11.28
N LEU A 394 17.92 -15.59 10.06
CA LEU A 394 17.57 -14.88 8.85
C LEU A 394 16.06 -15.01 8.61
N THR A 395 15.46 -13.97 8.09
CA THR A 395 14.01 -13.90 7.82
C THR A 395 13.72 -14.30 6.37
N PRO A 396 13.08 -15.45 6.14
CA PRO A 396 12.70 -15.88 4.80
C PRO A 396 11.72 -14.91 4.16
N MET A 397 11.88 -14.69 2.86
CA MET A 397 10.93 -13.94 2.04
C MET A 397 10.89 -14.51 0.62
N ALA A 398 9.90 -14.06 -0.17
CA ALA A 398 9.86 -14.26 -1.61
C ALA A 398 10.21 -12.96 -2.34
N THR A 399 10.91 -13.09 -3.47
CA THR A 399 11.07 -11.99 -4.41
C THR A 399 9.76 -11.72 -5.17
N PRO A 400 9.66 -10.64 -5.97
CA PRO A 400 8.50 -10.37 -6.81
C PRO A 400 8.07 -11.52 -7.71
N ASP A 401 9.03 -12.27 -8.26
CA ASP A 401 8.77 -13.43 -9.12
C ASP A 401 8.54 -14.73 -8.31
N GLY A 402 8.46 -14.64 -6.98
CA GLY A 402 8.15 -15.75 -6.08
C GLY A 402 9.37 -16.63 -5.74
N TYR A 403 10.60 -16.23 -6.05
CA TYR A 403 11.77 -16.99 -5.71
C TYR A 403 12.14 -16.83 -4.24
N PRO A 404 12.58 -17.92 -3.56
CA PRO A 404 12.91 -17.83 -2.13
C PRO A 404 14.20 -17.03 -1.89
N ALA A 405 14.15 -16.13 -0.93
CA ALA A 405 15.26 -15.25 -0.54
C ALA A 405 15.23 -14.92 0.96
N TYR A 406 16.04 -13.97 1.41
CA TYR A 406 16.10 -13.50 2.79
C TYR A 406 16.11 -11.97 2.87
N GLN A 407 15.39 -11.41 3.85
CA GLN A 407 15.29 -9.97 4.05
C GLN A 407 16.64 -9.29 4.37
N GLU A 408 17.57 -10.01 4.98
CA GLU A 408 18.89 -9.49 5.37
C GLU A 408 19.90 -9.46 4.22
N ALA A 409 19.58 -10.04 3.07
CA ALA A 409 20.48 -10.02 1.92
C ALA A 409 20.74 -8.59 1.44
N LYS A 410 22.01 -8.25 1.18
CA LYS A 410 22.40 -6.97 0.55
C LYS A 410 22.22 -7.01 -0.97
N ILE A 411 22.38 -8.20 -1.57
CA ILE A 411 22.19 -8.45 -3.00
C ILE A 411 21.44 -9.78 -3.16
N ILE A 412 20.47 -9.79 -4.07
CA ILE A 412 19.72 -10.99 -4.48
C ILE A 412 19.80 -11.07 -6.00
N ILE A 413 20.29 -12.21 -6.52
CA ILE A 413 20.29 -12.51 -7.94
C ILE A 413 19.33 -13.67 -8.19
N GLU A 414 18.30 -13.46 -8.97
CA GLU A 414 17.39 -14.49 -9.43
C GLU A 414 17.95 -15.21 -10.64
N CYS A 415 17.87 -16.53 -10.61
CA CYS A 415 18.45 -17.37 -11.63
C CYS A 415 17.48 -18.43 -12.14
N LYS A 416 17.41 -18.61 -13.45
CA LYS A 416 16.71 -19.69 -14.12
C LYS A 416 17.73 -20.72 -14.61
N LEU A 417 17.58 -21.99 -14.19
CA LEU A 417 18.49 -23.06 -14.56
C LEU A 417 18.56 -23.23 -16.09
N ILE A 418 19.77 -23.17 -16.65
CA ILE A 418 20.03 -23.49 -18.06
C ILE A 418 20.59 -24.89 -18.18
N ALA A 419 21.63 -25.23 -17.42
CA ALA A 419 22.31 -26.51 -17.48
C ALA A 419 23.01 -26.86 -16.16
N ALA A 420 23.25 -28.15 -15.95
CA ALA A 420 24.09 -28.65 -14.87
C ALA A 420 25.00 -29.76 -15.44
N SER A 421 26.19 -29.38 -15.88
CA SER A 421 27.16 -30.30 -16.46
C SER A 421 28.04 -30.92 -15.38
N THR A 422 28.57 -32.15 -15.66
CA THR A 422 29.59 -32.75 -14.81
C THR A 422 30.96 -32.25 -15.28
N VAL A 423 31.79 -31.82 -14.35
CA VAL A 423 33.17 -31.51 -14.64
C VAL A 423 33.95 -32.84 -14.68
N SER A 424 34.55 -33.21 -15.83
CA SER A 424 35.35 -34.42 -15.95
C SER A 424 36.72 -34.20 -15.35
N LYS A 425 37.20 -35.15 -14.54
CA LYS A 425 38.56 -35.10 -14.01
C LYS A 425 39.65 -35.24 -15.07
N ASP A 426 39.32 -35.84 -16.21
CA ASP A 426 40.27 -36.02 -17.31
C ASP A 426 40.53 -34.70 -18.08
N GLU A 427 39.77 -33.64 -17.77
CA GLU A 427 39.92 -32.31 -18.36
C GLU A 427 40.68 -31.34 -17.47
N PHE A 428 41.33 -31.81 -16.41
CA PHE A 428 42.26 -31.04 -15.60
C PHE A 428 43.69 -31.27 -16.04
N TYR A 429 44.38 -30.24 -16.44
CA TYR A 429 45.66 -30.34 -17.13
C TYR A 429 46.90 -30.06 -16.25
N THR A 430 46.71 -29.36 -15.12
CA THR A 430 47.84 -29.08 -14.20
C THR A 430 47.92 -30.11 -13.09
N GLU A 431 49.17 -30.45 -12.67
CA GLU A 431 49.40 -31.43 -11.59
C GLU A 431 48.80 -30.92 -10.27
N GLU A 432 48.85 -29.61 -10.01
CA GLU A 432 48.26 -28.99 -8.83
C GLU A 432 46.71 -29.23 -8.80
N SER A 433 46.02 -29.01 -9.92
CA SER A 433 44.57 -29.23 -9.99
C SER A 433 44.21 -30.73 -9.87
N LYS A 434 45.01 -31.63 -10.43
CA LYS A 434 44.81 -33.08 -10.28
C LYS A 434 45.02 -33.52 -8.83
N THR A 435 46.05 -33.02 -8.14
CA THR A 435 46.31 -33.31 -6.73
C THR A 435 45.16 -32.79 -5.86
N PHE A 436 44.70 -31.54 -6.06
CA PHE A 436 43.56 -30.99 -5.36
C PHE A 436 42.29 -31.84 -5.52
N LEU A 437 42.05 -32.38 -6.72
CA LEU A 437 40.94 -33.23 -6.99
C LEU A 437 41.05 -34.61 -6.29
N GLN A 438 42.29 -35.18 -6.24
CA GLN A 438 42.52 -36.46 -5.54
C GLN A 438 42.36 -36.35 -4.04
N GLU A 439 42.79 -35.24 -3.44
CA GLU A 439 42.66 -35.01 -1.99
C GLU A 439 41.27 -34.56 -1.54
N GLY A 440 40.53 -33.87 -2.41
CA GLY A 440 39.23 -33.25 -2.06
C GLY A 440 38.00 -34.11 -2.32
N TYR A 441 38.14 -35.25 -3.05
CA TYR A 441 37.01 -36.05 -3.48
C TYR A 441 37.27 -37.57 -3.25
N ASP A 442 36.46 -38.16 -2.40
CA ASP A 442 36.29 -39.61 -2.38
C ASP A 442 35.55 -40.06 -3.64
N ASP A 443 36.05 -41.14 -4.25
CA ASP A 443 35.53 -41.81 -5.45
C ASP A 443 34.22 -41.31 -6.09
N ALA A 444 34.34 -40.76 -7.30
CA ALA A 444 33.38 -40.74 -8.42
C ALA A 444 31.91 -40.28 -8.15
N LYS A 445 31.35 -40.35 -6.96
CA LYS A 445 29.93 -40.11 -6.67
C LYS A 445 29.63 -38.66 -6.25
N ASP A 446 30.62 -37.89 -5.86
CA ASP A 446 30.46 -36.60 -5.21
C ASP A 446 31.04 -35.39 -6.01
N TRP A 447 31.32 -35.61 -7.28
CA TRP A 447 31.88 -34.59 -8.16
C TRP A 447 30.99 -33.36 -8.25
N HIS A 448 31.60 -32.18 -8.32
CA HIS A 448 30.87 -30.94 -8.55
C HIS A 448 30.17 -30.98 -9.92
N LYS A 449 28.97 -30.47 -9.91
CA LYS A 449 28.25 -30.04 -11.11
C LYS A 449 28.53 -28.55 -11.32
N LEU A 450 28.82 -28.16 -12.53
CA LEU A 450 28.85 -26.77 -12.94
C LEU A 450 27.43 -26.40 -13.35
N VAL A 451 26.77 -25.65 -12.49
CA VAL A 451 25.37 -25.23 -12.63
C VAL A 451 25.36 -23.84 -13.27
N TYR A 452 24.75 -23.72 -14.43
CA TYR A 452 24.56 -22.47 -15.17
C TYR A 452 23.14 -21.97 -14.96
N GLY A 453 22.99 -20.72 -14.55
CA GLY A 453 21.70 -20.05 -14.43
C GLY A 453 21.66 -18.75 -15.23
N GLU A 454 20.62 -18.56 -16.03
CA GLU A 454 20.31 -17.25 -16.62
C GLU A 454 19.92 -16.30 -15.49
N ILE A 455 20.56 -15.13 -15.42
CA ILE A 455 20.19 -14.07 -14.50
C ILE A 455 18.92 -13.41 -15.04
N THR A 456 17.83 -13.50 -14.28
CA THR A 456 16.56 -12.88 -14.65
C THR A 456 16.39 -11.51 -13.99
N ASN A 457 16.83 -11.36 -12.75
CA ASN A 457 16.80 -10.10 -12.01
C ASN A 457 17.97 -10.00 -11.04
N ILE A 458 18.41 -8.77 -10.79
CA ILE A 458 19.35 -8.43 -9.73
C ILE A 458 18.71 -7.36 -8.86
N TYR A 459 18.71 -7.56 -7.56
CA TYR A 459 18.20 -6.61 -6.58
C TYR A 459 19.29 -6.22 -5.58
N ILE A 460 19.46 -4.92 -5.38
CA ILE A 460 20.42 -4.37 -4.41
C ILE A 460 19.62 -3.65 -3.32
N LYS A 461 19.94 -3.92 -2.07
CA LYS A 461 19.33 -3.27 -0.91
C LYS A 461 19.65 -1.78 -0.91
N LYS A 462 18.64 -0.93 -0.69
CA LYS A 462 18.76 0.52 -0.63
C LYS A 462 19.45 1.00 0.65
#